data_9ed93cde89a6cdcfc3b65e934977506e
#
_entry.id   9ed93cde89a6cdcfc3b65e934977506e
#
_cell.length_a   1.000
_cell.length_b   1.000
_cell.length_c   1.000
_cell.angle_alpha   90.00
_cell.angle_beta   90.00
_cell.angle_gamma   90.00
#
_symmetry.space_group_name_H-M   'P 1'
#
loop_
_entity.id
_entity.type
_entity.pdbx_description
1 polymer ?
#
loop_
_entity_poly.entity_id
_entity_poly.type
_entity_poly.pdbx_seq_one_letter_code
_entity_poly.pdbx_strand_id
1 'polypeptide(L)'
;MAAFEYKALDAKGKQKKGTIEGDNARQVRQRLKEQGLIPVEVMEAKAKAAKSSGGSVGFKRGIKTAELALITRQLSTLVQSGMPLEECLKAVSEQAEKPRIRSMIAAVRSKVTEGYPLADSLGDYPHVFDELYLSMVAAGEKSGHLDTVLERLADYVENRQKMRSKLLQAMIYPVVLVVFAVGIVSLLLSSVVPKIIEPIIQMGQELPQSTQFLLSASEFVQEWGLIIFVVVVVLFYGLKLALQKPNFRLAWDQKILSLPLIGKISRGLNTSRFARTLSICTSSAIPILEGMRVAVDVMSNRYVKQQVLVAADNVREGASLRKALDQTRLFPPMMLHMISSGEQSGELESMLTRAADNQDQNFESTVNIALGIFTPVLIALMAGLVLFIVMATLMPMLEMNNLMSG
;
A
#
# COMPACT_ATOMS: atom_id res chain seq x y z
N MET A 1 -13.35 22.16 26.18
CA MET A 1 -13.19 20.86 26.88
C MET A 1 -12.00 20.12 26.26
N ALA A 2 -11.00 19.72 27.04
CA ALA A 2 -9.84 19.00 26.51
C ALA A 2 -10.10 17.48 26.57
N ALA A 3 -9.54 16.73 25.61
CA ALA A 3 -9.59 15.27 25.64
C ALA A 3 -8.48 14.72 26.53
N PHE A 4 -8.79 13.83 27.45
CA PHE A 4 -7.84 13.18 28.35
C PHE A 4 -7.79 11.68 28.08
N GLU A 5 -6.59 11.14 27.94
CA GLU A 5 -6.36 9.69 27.95
C GLU A 5 -6.24 9.23 29.42
N TYR A 6 -6.95 8.14 29.73
CA TYR A 6 -6.89 7.55 31.07
C TYR A 6 -6.52 6.08 31.04
N LYS A 7 -5.83 5.65 32.10
CA LYS A 7 -5.68 4.27 32.52
C LYS A 7 -6.37 4.11 33.86
N ALA A 8 -7.34 3.23 33.96
CA ALA A 8 -8.08 2.97 35.18
C ALA A 8 -8.24 1.47 35.43
N LEU A 9 -8.41 1.08 36.66
CA LEU A 9 -8.71 -0.29 37.06
C LEU A 9 -10.22 -0.40 37.31
N ASP A 10 -10.82 -1.50 36.82
CA ASP A 10 -12.20 -1.83 37.16
C ASP A 10 -12.27 -2.51 38.55
N ALA A 11 -13.47 -2.77 39.05
CA ALA A 11 -13.70 -3.42 40.34
C ALA A 11 -13.08 -4.84 40.45
N LYS A 12 -12.66 -5.44 39.34
CA LYS A 12 -11.99 -6.74 39.27
C LYS A 12 -10.48 -6.63 39.13
N GLY A 13 -9.89 -5.41 39.22
CA GLY A 13 -8.45 -5.17 39.05
C GLY A 13 -7.95 -5.19 37.60
N LYS A 14 -8.84 -5.30 36.62
CA LYS A 14 -8.45 -5.32 35.20
C LYS A 14 -8.25 -3.90 34.69
N GLN A 15 -7.11 -3.65 34.02
CA GLN A 15 -6.77 -2.34 33.48
C GLN A 15 -7.64 -2.01 32.25
N LYS A 16 -8.37 -0.90 32.33
CA LYS A 16 -9.09 -0.26 31.21
C LYS A 16 -8.37 1.02 30.78
N LYS A 17 -8.27 1.21 29.48
CA LYS A 17 -7.72 2.44 28.86
C LYS A 17 -8.81 3.04 27.99
N GLY A 18 -8.92 4.36 27.99
CA GLY A 18 -9.90 5.07 27.16
C GLY A 18 -9.60 6.55 27.13
N THR A 19 -10.45 7.27 26.41
CA THR A 19 -10.39 8.73 26.31
C THR A 19 -11.70 9.31 26.87
N ILE A 20 -11.61 10.35 27.66
CA ILE A 20 -12.77 11.05 28.24
C ILE A 20 -12.54 12.57 28.11
N GLU A 21 -13.60 13.32 27.84
CA GLU A 21 -13.56 14.76 27.75
C GLU A 21 -13.77 15.40 29.13
N GLY A 22 -13.00 16.44 29.42
CA GLY A 22 -13.13 17.21 30.64
C GLY A 22 -12.38 18.53 30.57
N ASP A 23 -12.72 19.46 31.45
CA ASP A 23 -12.07 20.78 31.50
C ASP A 23 -10.69 20.72 32.16
N ASN A 24 -10.49 19.75 33.05
CA ASN A 24 -9.21 19.51 33.71
C ASN A 24 -9.07 18.05 34.16
N ALA A 25 -7.84 17.60 34.44
CA ALA A 25 -7.53 16.24 34.88
C ALA A 25 -8.22 15.85 36.19
N ARG A 26 -8.58 16.83 37.04
CA ARG A 26 -9.25 16.60 38.33
C ARG A 26 -10.71 16.20 38.11
N GLN A 27 -11.42 16.87 37.22
CA GLN A 27 -12.80 16.57 36.83
C GLN A 27 -12.87 15.19 36.15
N VAL A 28 -11.92 14.87 35.26
CA VAL A 28 -11.83 13.55 34.63
C VAL A 28 -11.65 12.42 35.65
N ARG A 29 -10.77 12.61 36.63
CA ARG A 29 -10.58 11.62 37.70
C ARG A 29 -11.87 11.41 38.54
N GLN A 30 -12.65 12.48 38.77
CA GLN A 30 -13.90 12.40 39.46
C GLN A 30 -14.96 11.65 38.67
N ARG A 31 -15.12 11.95 37.37
CA ARG A 31 -16.04 11.22 36.46
C ARG A 31 -15.69 9.72 36.36
N LEU A 32 -14.40 9.39 36.32
CA LEU A 32 -13.96 8.00 36.28
C LEU A 32 -14.33 7.25 37.59
N LYS A 33 -14.20 7.91 38.75
CA LYS A 33 -14.63 7.34 40.04
C LYS A 33 -16.16 7.14 40.11
N GLU A 34 -16.93 8.07 39.57
CA GLU A 34 -18.40 7.94 39.47
C GLU A 34 -18.82 6.77 38.56
N GLN A 35 -18.00 6.40 37.59
CA GLN A 35 -18.17 5.22 36.75
C GLN A 35 -17.63 3.91 37.36
N GLY A 36 -17.22 3.94 38.64
CA GLY A 36 -16.68 2.77 39.35
C GLY A 36 -15.27 2.36 38.90
N LEU A 37 -14.54 3.25 38.21
CA LEU A 37 -13.19 3.03 37.75
C LEU A 37 -12.18 3.76 38.65
N ILE A 38 -11.12 3.07 39.07
CA ILE A 38 -10.03 3.66 39.84
C ILE A 38 -8.99 4.24 38.88
N PRO A 39 -8.87 5.56 38.72
CA PRO A 39 -7.94 6.17 37.82
C PRO A 39 -6.50 5.99 38.30
N VAL A 40 -5.67 5.33 37.51
CA VAL A 40 -4.23 5.13 37.75
C VAL A 40 -3.43 6.25 37.12
N GLU A 41 -3.78 6.63 35.89
CA GLU A 41 -3.08 7.65 35.13
C GLU A 41 -4.08 8.44 34.29
N VAL A 42 -4.04 9.76 34.36
CA VAL A 42 -4.86 10.67 33.53
C VAL A 42 -3.92 11.70 32.94
N MET A 43 -3.78 11.69 31.63
CA MET A 43 -2.95 12.62 30.87
C MET A 43 -3.83 13.37 29.88
N GLU A 44 -3.55 14.66 29.71
CA GLU A 44 -4.14 15.44 28.63
C GLU A 44 -3.69 14.86 27.28
N ALA A 45 -4.62 14.60 26.39
CA ALA A 45 -4.32 14.12 25.04
C ALA A 45 -3.68 15.24 24.21
N LYS A 46 -2.51 15.74 24.64
CA LYS A 46 -1.72 16.69 23.89
C LYS A 46 -1.22 16.02 22.63
N ALA A 47 -1.46 16.65 21.48
CA ALA A 47 -0.69 16.40 20.28
C ALA A 47 0.81 16.52 20.64
N LYS A 48 1.48 15.40 20.85
CA LYS A 48 2.94 15.39 21.07
C LYS A 48 3.59 15.90 19.79
N ALA A 49 3.85 17.21 19.74
CA ALA A 49 4.90 17.75 18.90
C ALA A 49 6.17 16.93 19.20
N ALA A 50 6.69 16.28 18.16
CA ALA A 50 7.86 15.43 18.25
C ALA A 50 9.09 16.27 18.65
N LYS A 51 9.44 16.30 19.95
CA LYS A 51 10.82 16.56 20.41
C LYS A 51 11.16 15.61 21.56
N SER A 52 11.99 14.65 21.20
CA SER A 52 13.03 13.96 21.99
C SER A 52 12.76 13.59 23.44
N SER A 53 12.62 12.29 23.69
CA SER A 53 13.50 11.62 24.67
C SER A 53 13.32 10.10 24.54
N GLY A 54 14.42 9.37 24.64
CA GLY A 54 14.59 7.98 24.30
C GLY A 54 13.64 7.00 24.98
N GLY A 55 13.43 5.87 24.30
CA GLY A 55 12.97 4.61 24.91
C GLY A 55 11.51 4.27 24.71
N SER A 56 11.12 4.00 23.50
CA SER A 56 10.36 2.83 23.01
C SER A 56 10.02 3.09 21.55
N VAL A 57 10.57 2.26 20.67
CA VAL A 57 10.19 2.20 19.26
C VAL A 57 8.80 1.56 19.20
N GLY A 58 7.80 2.28 19.64
CA GLY A 58 6.42 1.98 19.33
C GLY A 58 6.22 2.24 17.85
N PHE A 59 6.17 1.19 17.05
CA PHE A 59 5.72 1.24 15.66
C PHE A 59 4.44 2.08 15.61
N LYS A 60 4.52 3.31 15.10
CA LYS A 60 3.35 4.14 14.78
C LYS A 60 2.61 3.43 13.64
N ARG A 61 1.82 2.41 13.96
CA ARG A 61 0.99 1.71 12.97
C ARG A 61 -0.02 2.73 12.45
N GLY A 62 0.10 3.05 11.16
CA GLY A 62 -0.88 3.88 10.44
C GLY A 62 -2.29 3.28 10.53
N ILE A 63 -3.29 4.07 10.21
CA ILE A 63 -4.66 3.60 9.99
C ILE A 63 -4.69 2.83 8.67
N LYS A 64 -5.51 1.77 8.58
CA LYS A 64 -5.71 1.05 7.32
C LYS A 64 -6.45 1.94 6.32
N THR A 65 -6.13 1.84 5.04
CA THR A 65 -6.81 2.61 3.98
C THR A 65 -8.33 2.41 4.00
N ALA A 66 -8.81 1.21 4.36
CA ALA A 66 -10.23 0.93 4.51
C ALA A 66 -10.89 1.73 5.65
N GLU A 67 -10.17 1.91 6.75
CA GLU A 67 -10.66 2.71 7.89
C GLU A 67 -10.71 4.20 7.54
N LEU A 68 -9.69 4.68 6.83
CA LEU A 68 -9.69 6.06 6.32
C LEU A 68 -10.86 6.28 5.35
N ALA A 69 -11.10 5.36 4.42
CA ALA A 69 -12.22 5.45 3.48
C ALA A 69 -13.58 5.54 4.21
N LEU A 70 -13.78 4.68 5.22
CA LEU A 70 -15.00 4.69 6.01
C LEU A 70 -15.20 6.02 6.75
N ILE A 71 -14.16 6.51 7.44
CA ILE A 71 -14.21 7.78 8.18
C ILE A 71 -14.50 8.94 7.23
N THR A 72 -13.83 8.99 6.08
CA THR A 72 -14.00 10.07 5.11
C THR A 72 -15.41 10.05 4.53
N ARG A 73 -15.96 8.86 4.20
CA ARG A 73 -17.34 8.73 3.71
C ARG A 73 -18.36 9.15 4.76
N GLN A 74 -18.19 8.73 6.02
CA GLN A 74 -19.08 9.13 7.11
C GLN A 74 -19.04 10.65 7.31
N LEU A 75 -17.83 11.24 7.34
CA LEU A 75 -17.69 12.70 7.49
C LEU A 75 -18.34 13.44 6.32
N SER A 76 -18.09 13.00 5.09
CA SER A 76 -18.70 13.58 3.88
C SER A 76 -20.21 13.56 3.95
N THR A 77 -20.81 12.40 4.26
CA THR A 77 -22.28 12.23 4.32
C THR A 77 -22.92 13.14 5.38
N LEU A 78 -22.28 13.25 6.55
CA LEU A 78 -22.79 14.09 7.64
C LEU A 78 -22.67 15.58 7.31
N VAL A 79 -21.56 16.02 6.72
CA VAL A 79 -21.36 17.41 6.31
C VAL A 79 -22.34 17.79 5.19
N GLN A 80 -22.59 16.91 4.21
CA GLN A 80 -23.60 17.09 3.16
C GLN A 80 -25.03 17.21 3.70
N SER A 81 -25.33 16.59 4.84
CA SER A 81 -26.63 16.74 5.49
C SER A 81 -26.83 18.10 6.19
N GLY A 82 -25.84 18.98 6.13
CA GLY A 82 -25.86 20.30 6.73
C GLY A 82 -25.59 20.32 8.24
N MET A 83 -25.09 19.21 8.81
CA MET A 83 -24.72 19.17 10.23
C MET A 83 -23.47 20.01 10.49
N PRO A 84 -23.40 20.72 11.62
CA PRO A 84 -22.19 21.43 12.04
C PRO A 84 -20.97 20.48 12.08
N LEU A 85 -19.82 20.95 11.60
CA LEU A 85 -18.61 20.12 11.48
C LEU A 85 -18.19 19.49 12.82
N GLU A 86 -18.37 20.18 13.92
CA GLU A 86 -18.09 19.67 15.27
C GLU A 86 -18.94 18.45 15.61
N GLU A 87 -20.25 18.48 15.27
CA GLU A 87 -21.18 17.37 15.50
C GLU A 87 -20.85 16.19 14.58
N CYS A 88 -20.47 16.48 13.33
CA CYS A 88 -20.01 15.45 12.39
C CYS A 88 -18.77 14.70 12.94
N LEU A 89 -17.78 15.43 13.41
CA LEU A 89 -16.56 14.85 14.01
C LEU A 89 -16.86 14.05 15.28
N LYS A 90 -17.84 14.54 16.11
CA LYS A 90 -18.30 13.80 17.29
C LYS A 90 -18.92 12.47 16.90
N ALA A 91 -19.87 12.48 15.96
CA ALA A 91 -20.55 11.27 15.49
C ALA A 91 -19.57 10.26 14.91
N VAL A 92 -18.62 10.69 14.06
CA VAL A 92 -17.58 9.83 13.48
C VAL A 92 -16.66 9.27 14.58
N SER A 93 -16.30 10.08 15.59
CA SER A 93 -15.50 9.61 16.73
C SER A 93 -16.21 8.53 17.52
N GLU A 94 -17.51 8.70 17.83
CA GLU A 94 -18.31 7.74 18.59
C GLU A 94 -18.52 6.42 17.84
N GLN A 95 -18.69 6.47 16.51
CA GLN A 95 -18.86 5.29 15.66
C GLN A 95 -17.54 4.53 15.42
N ALA A 96 -16.39 5.14 15.69
CA ALA A 96 -15.10 4.50 15.47
C ALA A 96 -14.90 3.28 16.40
N GLU A 97 -14.75 2.09 15.81
CA GLU A 97 -14.54 0.84 16.55
C GLU A 97 -13.21 0.83 17.31
N LYS A 98 -12.16 1.40 16.71
CA LYS A 98 -10.81 1.38 17.26
C LYS A 98 -10.56 2.57 18.19
N PRO A 99 -10.14 2.34 19.43
CA PRO A 99 -9.85 3.42 20.39
C PRO A 99 -8.87 4.48 19.84
N ARG A 100 -7.90 4.05 19.04
CA ARG A 100 -6.92 4.95 18.41
C ARG A 100 -7.54 5.91 17.40
N ILE A 101 -8.50 5.45 16.60
CA ILE A 101 -9.21 6.27 15.63
C ILE A 101 -10.10 7.25 16.38
N ARG A 102 -10.82 6.74 17.39
CA ARG A 102 -11.68 7.53 18.26
C ARG A 102 -10.92 8.69 18.90
N SER A 103 -9.77 8.42 19.52
CA SER A 103 -8.96 9.47 20.15
C SER A 103 -8.38 10.47 19.14
N MET A 104 -8.01 10.01 17.94
CA MET A 104 -7.52 10.87 16.88
C MET A 104 -8.61 11.85 16.42
N ILE A 105 -9.81 11.36 16.09
CA ILE A 105 -10.92 12.21 15.63
C ILE A 105 -11.41 13.12 16.76
N ALA A 106 -11.43 12.65 18.00
CA ALA A 106 -11.77 13.49 19.16
C ALA A 106 -10.75 14.62 19.35
N ALA A 107 -9.45 14.38 19.14
CA ALA A 107 -8.43 15.42 19.19
C ALA A 107 -8.57 16.43 18.05
N VAL A 108 -8.88 15.98 16.83
CA VAL A 108 -9.20 16.85 15.69
C VAL A 108 -10.41 17.72 16.01
N ARG A 109 -11.49 17.11 16.54
CA ARG A 109 -12.68 17.83 16.97
C ARG A 109 -12.35 18.93 17.99
N SER A 110 -11.55 18.64 19.02
CA SER A 110 -11.18 19.60 20.05
C SER A 110 -10.53 20.84 19.43
N LYS A 111 -9.58 20.66 18.48
CA LYS A 111 -8.94 21.77 17.77
C LYS A 111 -9.91 22.57 16.92
N VAL A 112 -10.81 21.90 16.18
CA VAL A 112 -11.83 22.58 15.37
C VAL A 112 -12.77 23.40 16.26
N THR A 113 -13.17 22.90 17.44
CA THR A 113 -13.96 23.63 18.44
C THR A 113 -13.20 24.83 19.01
N GLU A 114 -11.87 24.76 19.10
CA GLU A 114 -10.99 25.87 19.49
C GLU A 114 -10.81 26.90 18.37
N GLY A 115 -11.39 26.67 17.17
CA GLY A 115 -11.36 27.59 16.03
C GLY A 115 -10.22 27.34 15.04
N TYR A 116 -9.46 26.25 15.17
CA TYR A 116 -8.45 25.91 14.17
C TYR A 116 -9.11 25.34 12.90
N PRO A 117 -8.55 25.60 11.71
CA PRO A 117 -9.00 24.98 10.47
C PRO A 117 -8.97 23.45 10.57
N LEU A 118 -9.92 22.78 9.89
CA LEU A 118 -9.95 21.31 9.82
C LEU A 118 -8.68 20.77 9.19
N ALA A 119 -8.21 21.38 8.08
CA ALA A 119 -6.99 20.99 7.39
C ALA A 119 -5.78 21.01 8.33
N ASP A 120 -5.60 22.05 9.13
CA ASP A 120 -4.49 22.18 10.09
C ASP A 120 -4.62 21.15 11.22
N SER A 121 -5.84 20.90 11.68
CA SER A 121 -6.13 19.93 12.74
C SER A 121 -5.84 18.49 12.28
N LEU A 122 -6.12 18.14 11.02
CA LEU A 122 -5.79 16.87 10.40
C LEU A 122 -4.28 16.75 10.13
N GLY A 123 -3.60 17.85 9.85
CA GLY A 123 -2.17 17.93 9.58
C GLY A 123 -1.28 17.42 10.73
N ASP A 124 -1.78 17.35 11.96
CA ASP A 124 -1.07 16.73 13.10
C ASP A 124 -0.88 15.21 12.90
N TYR A 125 -1.58 14.60 11.95
CA TYR A 125 -1.57 13.17 11.66
C TYR A 125 -1.10 12.84 10.24
N PRO A 126 0.13 13.26 9.83
CA PRO A 126 0.63 13.11 8.45
C PRO A 126 0.82 11.65 8.03
N HIS A 127 0.79 10.71 8.98
CA HIS A 127 0.83 9.26 8.73
C HIS A 127 -0.54 8.68 8.37
N VAL A 128 -1.62 9.47 8.47
CA VAL A 128 -3.00 9.12 8.15
C VAL A 128 -3.50 9.92 6.97
N PHE A 129 -3.37 11.24 7.04
CA PHE A 129 -3.82 12.19 6.03
C PHE A 129 -2.63 12.64 5.19
N ASP A 130 -2.64 12.29 3.91
CA ASP A 130 -1.60 12.70 2.98
C ASP A 130 -1.80 14.15 2.51
N GLU A 131 -0.82 14.69 1.80
CA GLU A 131 -0.80 16.09 1.37
C GLU A 131 -1.98 16.42 0.45
N LEU A 132 -2.41 15.47 -0.40
CA LEU A 132 -3.61 15.63 -1.21
C LEU A 132 -4.84 15.84 -0.33
N TYR A 133 -4.99 15.01 0.70
CA TYR A 133 -6.13 15.10 1.63
C TYR A 133 -6.18 16.48 2.29
N LEU A 134 -5.05 16.92 2.83
CA LEU A 134 -4.95 18.21 3.53
C LEU A 134 -5.18 19.40 2.59
N SER A 135 -4.59 19.38 1.39
CA SER A 135 -4.75 20.45 0.40
C SER A 135 -6.22 20.58 -0.07
N MET A 136 -6.87 19.44 -0.29
CA MET A 136 -8.29 19.43 -0.67
C MET A 136 -9.18 20.00 0.44
N VAL A 137 -8.99 19.55 1.69
CA VAL A 137 -9.76 20.05 2.84
C VAL A 137 -9.53 21.54 3.00
N ALA A 138 -8.27 22.01 2.93
CA ALA A 138 -7.95 23.44 3.01
C ALA A 138 -8.61 24.28 1.90
N ALA A 139 -8.64 23.76 0.67
CA ALA A 139 -9.35 24.41 -0.44
C ALA A 139 -10.86 24.49 -0.19
N GLY A 140 -11.47 23.38 0.30
CA GLY A 140 -12.89 23.34 0.64
C GLY A 140 -13.27 24.27 1.76
N GLU A 141 -12.45 24.38 2.82
CA GLU A 141 -12.66 25.34 3.91
C GLU A 141 -12.59 26.79 3.42
N LYS A 142 -11.57 27.12 2.63
CA LYS A 142 -11.41 28.49 2.10
C LYS A 142 -12.52 28.90 1.13
N SER A 143 -13.02 27.97 0.33
CA SER A 143 -14.08 28.24 -0.66
C SER A 143 -15.50 28.15 -0.06
N GLY A 144 -15.67 27.59 1.14
CA GLY A 144 -16.97 27.32 1.75
C GLY A 144 -17.67 26.10 1.18
N HIS A 145 -17.01 25.28 0.36
CA HIS A 145 -17.57 24.09 -0.30
C HIS A 145 -16.93 22.78 0.25
N LEU A 146 -16.85 22.68 1.58
CA LEU A 146 -16.26 21.54 2.25
C LEU A 146 -17.05 20.24 2.00
N ASP A 147 -18.36 20.34 1.85
CA ASP A 147 -19.27 19.26 1.49
C ASP A 147 -18.86 18.55 0.17
N THR A 148 -18.73 19.33 -0.89
CA THR A 148 -18.36 18.85 -2.23
C THR A 148 -16.93 18.28 -2.22
N VAL A 149 -16.01 18.94 -1.52
CA VAL A 149 -14.62 18.47 -1.44
C VAL A 149 -14.52 17.17 -0.67
N LEU A 150 -15.23 17.02 0.46
CA LEU A 150 -15.25 15.79 1.23
C LEU A 150 -15.89 14.62 0.46
N GLU A 151 -16.89 14.88 -0.39
CA GLU A 151 -17.48 13.86 -1.27
C GLU A 151 -16.44 13.32 -2.26
N ARG A 152 -15.78 14.22 -2.99
CA ARG A 152 -14.70 13.84 -3.94
C ARG A 152 -13.56 13.10 -3.25
N LEU A 153 -13.22 13.53 -2.03
CA LEU A 153 -12.17 12.92 -1.24
C LEU A 153 -12.58 11.52 -0.76
N ALA A 154 -13.84 11.33 -0.36
CA ALA A 154 -14.39 10.03 -0.01
C ALA A 154 -14.34 9.07 -1.22
N ASP A 155 -14.79 9.53 -2.39
CA ASP A 155 -14.72 8.75 -3.63
C ASP A 155 -13.27 8.37 -4.00
N TYR A 156 -12.32 9.30 -3.84
CA TYR A 156 -10.91 9.03 -4.07
C TYR A 156 -10.34 7.95 -3.14
N VAL A 157 -10.57 8.09 -1.84
CA VAL A 157 -10.04 7.13 -0.85
C VAL A 157 -10.70 5.76 -1.00
N GLU A 158 -12.01 5.71 -1.29
CA GLU A 158 -12.72 4.46 -1.59
C GLU A 158 -12.21 3.78 -2.85
N ASN A 159 -12.01 4.52 -3.94
CA ASN A 159 -11.48 3.97 -5.18
C ASN A 159 -10.04 3.45 -4.98
N ARG A 160 -9.21 4.19 -4.24
CA ARG A 160 -7.88 3.74 -3.83
C ARG A 160 -7.94 2.44 -3.00
N GLN A 161 -8.90 2.33 -2.08
CA GLN A 161 -9.13 1.12 -1.30
C GLN A 161 -9.63 -0.05 -2.16
N LYS A 162 -10.60 0.19 -3.05
CA LYS A 162 -11.11 -0.82 -3.99
C LYS A 162 -10.00 -1.37 -4.88
N MET A 163 -9.18 -0.49 -5.46
CA MET A 163 -8.04 -0.88 -6.28
C MET A 163 -7.03 -1.72 -5.49
N ARG A 164 -6.66 -1.28 -4.28
CA ARG A 164 -5.76 -2.03 -3.41
C ARG A 164 -6.33 -3.41 -3.04
N SER A 165 -7.61 -3.49 -2.74
CA SER A 165 -8.29 -4.74 -2.41
C SER A 165 -8.31 -5.70 -3.59
N LYS A 166 -8.64 -5.21 -4.80
CA LYS A 166 -8.59 -6.00 -6.04
C LYS A 166 -7.19 -6.57 -6.28
N LEU A 167 -6.14 -5.74 -6.16
CA LEU A 167 -4.75 -6.19 -6.33
C LEU A 167 -4.36 -7.26 -5.31
N LEU A 168 -4.72 -7.07 -4.03
CA LEU A 168 -4.43 -8.05 -2.99
C LEU A 168 -5.17 -9.37 -3.24
N GLN A 169 -6.46 -9.32 -3.59
CA GLN A 169 -7.25 -10.51 -3.92
C GLN A 169 -6.67 -11.26 -5.12
N ALA A 170 -6.29 -10.55 -6.16
CA ALA A 170 -5.69 -11.13 -7.35
C ALA A 170 -4.33 -11.81 -7.07
N MET A 171 -3.60 -11.34 -6.05
CA MET A 171 -2.31 -11.92 -5.63
C MET A 171 -2.45 -13.15 -4.73
N ILE A 172 -3.62 -13.39 -4.12
CA ILE A 172 -3.80 -14.54 -3.19
C ILE A 172 -3.54 -15.85 -3.92
N TYR A 173 -4.19 -16.07 -5.06
CA TYR A 173 -4.07 -17.33 -5.81
C TYR A 173 -2.63 -17.61 -6.26
N PRO A 174 -1.89 -16.68 -6.92
CA PRO A 174 -0.48 -16.87 -7.25
C PRO A 174 0.40 -17.21 -6.05
N VAL A 175 0.22 -16.52 -4.92
CA VAL A 175 1.01 -16.79 -3.71
C VAL A 175 0.74 -18.18 -3.15
N VAL A 176 -0.53 -18.55 -3.03
CA VAL A 176 -0.93 -19.90 -2.56
C VAL A 176 -0.33 -20.96 -3.47
N LEU A 177 -0.44 -20.80 -4.78
CA LEU A 177 0.05 -21.77 -5.76
C LEU A 177 1.58 -21.90 -5.69
N VAL A 178 2.33 -20.80 -5.54
CA VAL A 178 3.80 -20.85 -5.36
C VAL A 178 4.17 -21.57 -4.06
N VAL A 179 3.48 -21.30 -2.96
CA VAL A 179 3.74 -21.97 -1.67
C VAL A 179 3.52 -23.46 -1.77
N PHE A 180 2.41 -23.89 -2.37
CA PHE A 180 2.13 -25.32 -2.61
C PHE A 180 3.16 -25.94 -3.53
N ALA A 181 3.53 -25.25 -4.61
CA ALA A 181 4.53 -25.68 -5.56
C ALA A 181 5.88 -25.96 -4.89
N VAL A 182 6.39 -24.98 -4.15
CA VAL A 182 7.65 -25.13 -3.40
C VAL A 182 7.54 -26.25 -2.37
N GLY A 183 6.40 -26.36 -1.67
CA GLY A 183 6.16 -27.42 -0.69
C GLY A 183 6.20 -28.83 -1.32
N ILE A 184 5.50 -29.04 -2.44
CA ILE A 184 5.47 -30.34 -3.14
C ILE A 184 6.86 -30.70 -3.67
N VAL A 185 7.54 -29.76 -4.34
CA VAL A 185 8.89 -30.00 -4.86
C VAL A 185 9.87 -30.34 -3.74
N SER A 186 9.84 -29.57 -2.65
CA SER A 186 10.70 -29.84 -1.48
C SER A 186 10.43 -31.22 -0.88
N LEU A 187 9.15 -31.61 -0.77
CA LEU A 187 8.76 -32.94 -0.27
C LEU A 187 9.24 -34.06 -1.20
N LEU A 188 9.07 -33.89 -2.51
CA LEU A 188 9.56 -34.88 -3.49
C LEU A 188 11.07 -35.03 -3.40
N LEU A 189 11.81 -33.93 -3.41
CA LEU A 189 13.27 -33.92 -3.32
C LEU A 189 13.79 -34.46 -1.99
N SER A 190 13.16 -34.13 -0.86
CA SER A 190 13.66 -34.53 0.46
C SER A 190 13.27 -35.96 0.88
N SER A 191 12.14 -36.49 0.39
CA SER A 191 11.60 -37.76 0.89
C SER A 191 11.44 -38.83 -0.17
N VAL A 192 11.03 -38.47 -1.39
CA VAL A 192 10.73 -39.45 -2.45
C VAL A 192 12.00 -39.82 -3.22
N VAL A 193 12.75 -38.84 -3.67
CA VAL A 193 13.96 -39.03 -4.49
C VAL A 193 14.99 -39.90 -3.77
N PRO A 194 15.39 -39.65 -2.50
CA PRO A 194 16.36 -40.50 -1.81
C PRO A 194 15.90 -41.97 -1.69
N LYS A 195 14.64 -42.18 -1.30
CA LYS A 195 14.08 -43.53 -1.12
C LYS A 195 14.10 -44.39 -2.41
N ILE A 196 13.98 -43.74 -3.57
CA ILE A 196 14.02 -44.43 -4.85
C ILE A 196 15.46 -44.68 -5.31
N ILE A 197 16.38 -43.75 -5.04
CA ILE A 197 17.74 -43.78 -5.57
C ILE A 197 18.69 -44.58 -4.66
N GLU A 198 18.54 -44.55 -3.32
CA GLU A 198 19.37 -45.27 -2.37
C GLU A 198 19.55 -46.77 -2.72
N PRO A 199 18.51 -47.56 -3.02
CA PRO A 199 18.66 -48.98 -3.40
C PRO A 199 19.50 -49.18 -4.68
N ILE A 200 19.41 -48.24 -5.62
CA ILE A 200 20.14 -48.31 -6.90
C ILE A 200 21.65 -48.05 -6.67
N ILE A 201 21.98 -47.08 -5.82
CA ILE A 201 23.36 -46.82 -5.43
C ILE A 201 23.99 -48.03 -4.70
N GLN A 202 23.23 -48.68 -3.81
CA GLN A 202 23.70 -49.87 -3.07
C GLN A 202 23.99 -51.06 -3.98
N MET A 203 23.35 -51.14 -5.17
CA MET A 203 23.62 -52.16 -6.18
C MET A 203 24.87 -51.84 -7.04
N GLY A 204 25.58 -50.74 -6.80
CA GLY A 204 26.82 -50.37 -7.50
C GLY A 204 26.63 -49.92 -8.94
N GLN A 205 25.43 -49.51 -9.35
CA GLN A 205 25.15 -49.06 -10.70
C GLN A 205 25.44 -47.61 -10.91
N GLU A 206 25.94 -47.22 -12.09
CA GLU A 206 26.12 -45.83 -12.49
C GLU A 206 24.74 -45.18 -12.75
N LEU A 207 24.51 -44.06 -12.13
CA LEU A 207 23.27 -43.30 -12.29
C LEU A 207 23.29 -42.47 -13.57
N PRO A 208 22.18 -42.38 -14.33
CA PRO A 208 22.04 -41.45 -15.43
C PRO A 208 22.29 -40.00 -15.01
N GLN A 209 22.77 -39.12 -15.91
CA GLN A 209 23.09 -37.73 -15.62
C GLN A 209 21.90 -36.94 -15.04
N SER A 210 20.67 -37.19 -15.54
CA SER A 210 19.44 -36.59 -15.02
C SER A 210 19.18 -36.94 -13.56
N THR A 211 19.46 -38.20 -13.18
CA THR A 211 19.29 -38.68 -11.80
C THR A 211 20.38 -38.15 -10.88
N GLN A 212 21.63 -38.06 -11.37
CA GLN A 212 22.73 -37.44 -10.61
C GLN A 212 22.43 -35.96 -10.32
N PHE A 213 21.93 -35.18 -11.30
CA PHE A 213 21.50 -33.83 -11.13
C PHE A 213 20.37 -33.71 -10.09
N LEU A 214 19.38 -34.62 -10.16
CA LEU A 214 18.26 -34.63 -9.22
C LEU A 214 18.72 -34.94 -7.78
N LEU A 215 19.67 -35.87 -7.62
CA LEU A 215 20.26 -36.22 -6.34
C LEU A 215 21.02 -35.02 -5.74
N SER A 216 21.88 -34.40 -6.54
CA SER A 216 22.61 -33.18 -6.10
C SER A 216 21.65 -32.05 -5.71
N ALA A 217 20.56 -31.85 -6.45
CA ALA A 217 19.52 -30.91 -6.10
C ALA A 217 18.78 -31.27 -4.80
N SER A 218 18.56 -32.60 -4.58
CA SER A 218 17.96 -33.11 -3.33
C SER A 218 18.83 -32.85 -2.12
N GLU A 219 20.12 -33.22 -2.20
CA GLU A 219 21.12 -32.97 -1.15
C GLU A 219 21.25 -31.48 -0.85
N PHE A 220 21.30 -30.66 -1.90
CA PHE A 220 21.37 -29.21 -1.76
C PHE A 220 20.15 -28.64 -1.02
N VAL A 221 18.94 -29.12 -1.31
CA VAL A 221 17.72 -28.68 -0.61
C VAL A 221 17.70 -29.17 0.83
N GLN A 222 18.17 -30.40 1.09
CA GLN A 222 18.19 -30.96 2.46
C GLN A 222 19.23 -30.27 3.34
N GLU A 223 20.45 -30.03 2.85
CA GLU A 223 21.52 -29.43 3.64
C GLU A 223 21.39 -27.91 3.72
N TRP A 224 21.02 -27.26 2.62
CA TRP A 224 21.07 -25.81 2.48
C TRP A 224 19.67 -25.16 2.44
N GLY A 225 18.59 -25.93 2.42
CA GLY A 225 17.23 -25.38 2.26
C GLY A 225 16.87 -24.34 3.34
N LEU A 226 17.20 -24.63 4.59
CA LEU A 226 16.97 -23.67 5.69
C LEU A 226 17.89 -22.46 5.58
N ILE A 227 19.14 -22.67 5.18
CA ILE A 227 20.11 -21.58 4.98
C ILE A 227 19.67 -20.70 3.81
N ILE A 228 19.22 -21.28 2.69
CA ILE A 228 18.68 -20.55 1.55
C ILE A 228 17.49 -19.71 1.96
N PHE A 229 16.56 -20.28 2.74
CA PHE A 229 15.43 -19.53 3.24
C PHE A 229 15.88 -18.32 4.09
N VAL A 230 16.80 -18.51 5.01
CA VAL A 230 17.37 -17.43 5.83
C VAL A 230 18.08 -16.39 4.97
N VAL A 231 18.89 -16.83 3.99
CA VAL A 231 19.59 -15.93 3.07
C VAL A 231 18.60 -15.09 2.26
N VAL A 232 17.53 -15.70 1.73
CA VAL A 232 16.48 -14.99 0.99
C VAL A 232 15.80 -13.94 1.87
N VAL A 233 15.48 -14.29 3.12
CA VAL A 233 14.88 -13.35 4.09
C VAL A 233 15.85 -12.21 4.41
N VAL A 234 17.13 -12.51 4.65
CA VAL A 234 18.17 -11.50 4.92
C VAL A 234 18.38 -10.60 3.70
N LEU A 235 18.41 -11.17 2.50
CA LEU A 235 18.57 -10.43 1.25
C LEU A 235 17.38 -9.52 0.98
N PHE A 236 16.16 -10.00 1.24
CA PHE A 236 14.94 -9.19 1.17
C PHE A 236 14.98 -8.02 2.17
N TYR A 237 15.41 -8.29 3.41
CA TYR A 237 15.54 -7.26 4.44
C TYR A 237 16.67 -6.28 4.12
N GLY A 238 17.81 -6.79 3.64
CA GLY A 238 18.94 -5.98 3.15
C GLY A 238 18.55 -5.08 1.97
N LEU A 239 17.82 -5.61 1.01
CA LEU A 239 17.28 -4.82 -0.11
C LEU A 239 16.33 -3.72 0.39
N LYS A 240 15.45 -4.04 1.34
CA LYS A 240 14.57 -3.06 1.96
C LYS A 240 15.34 -1.94 2.67
N LEU A 241 16.44 -2.25 3.36
CA LEU A 241 17.32 -1.27 3.98
C LEU A 241 18.10 -0.45 2.93
N ALA A 242 18.61 -1.11 1.87
CA ALA A 242 19.30 -0.43 0.78
C ALA A 242 18.40 0.56 0.04
N LEU A 243 17.12 0.21 -0.13
CA LEU A 243 16.09 1.07 -0.74
C LEU A 243 15.73 2.30 0.13
N GLN A 244 16.18 2.37 1.39
CA GLN A 244 16.03 3.59 2.21
C GLN A 244 17.04 4.67 1.78
N LYS A 245 18.19 4.29 1.19
CA LYS A 245 19.20 5.24 0.70
C LYS A 245 18.68 5.93 -0.56
N PRO A 246 18.62 7.29 -0.61
CA PRO A 246 17.98 8.04 -1.70
C PRO A 246 18.58 7.75 -3.08
N ASN A 247 19.90 7.70 -3.20
CA ASN A 247 20.59 7.48 -4.47
C ASN A 247 20.39 6.06 -5.01
N PHE A 248 20.46 5.04 -4.13
CA PHE A 248 20.22 3.65 -4.51
C PHE A 248 18.77 3.44 -4.97
N ARG A 249 17.82 4.03 -4.25
CA ARG A 249 16.39 3.94 -4.60
C ARG A 249 16.08 4.60 -5.94
N LEU A 250 16.69 5.74 -6.24
CA LEU A 250 16.50 6.42 -7.52
C LEU A 250 16.99 5.57 -8.70
N ALA A 251 18.20 4.99 -8.59
CA ALA A 251 18.75 4.09 -9.61
C ALA A 251 17.91 2.81 -9.77
N TRP A 252 17.42 2.25 -8.66
CA TRP A 252 16.52 1.10 -8.65
C TRP A 252 15.19 1.40 -9.33
N ASP A 253 14.56 2.52 -8.98
CA ASP A 253 13.29 2.99 -9.53
C ASP A 253 13.40 3.26 -11.04
N GLN A 254 14.54 3.78 -11.49
CA GLN A 254 14.82 3.95 -12.93
C GLN A 254 14.98 2.60 -13.65
N LYS A 255 15.73 1.64 -13.06
CA LYS A 255 15.87 0.30 -13.64
C LYS A 255 14.55 -0.47 -13.72
N ILE A 256 13.68 -0.35 -12.72
CA ILE A 256 12.36 -0.98 -12.76
C ILE A 256 11.56 -0.52 -13.97
N LEU A 257 11.64 0.74 -14.37
CA LEU A 257 10.91 1.27 -15.53
C LEU A 257 11.41 0.71 -16.88
N SER A 258 12.64 0.18 -16.96
CA SER A 258 13.19 -0.45 -18.16
C SER A 258 12.75 -1.90 -18.33
N LEU A 259 12.21 -2.56 -17.31
CA LEU A 259 11.73 -3.94 -17.37
C LEU A 259 10.43 -4.03 -18.19
N PRO A 260 10.27 -5.04 -19.07
CA PRO A 260 9.18 -5.05 -20.06
C PRO A 260 7.78 -5.12 -19.42
N LEU A 261 7.57 -5.92 -18.38
CA LEU A 261 6.27 -6.09 -17.72
C LEU A 261 6.13 -5.19 -16.48
N ILE A 262 7.12 -5.27 -15.59
CA ILE A 262 7.13 -4.52 -14.31
C ILE A 262 7.19 -3.02 -14.59
N GLY A 263 7.96 -2.61 -15.60
CA GLY A 263 8.06 -1.21 -16.02
C GLY A 263 6.72 -0.65 -16.54
N LYS A 264 5.96 -1.44 -17.32
CA LYS A 264 4.61 -1.04 -17.76
C LYS A 264 3.66 -0.84 -16.57
N ILE A 265 3.66 -1.78 -15.62
CA ILE A 265 2.83 -1.70 -14.40
C ILE A 265 3.25 -0.50 -13.55
N SER A 266 4.55 -0.31 -13.30
CA SER A 266 5.06 0.81 -12.51
C SER A 266 4.75 2.16 -13.16
N ARG A 267 4.91 2.29 -14.48
CA ARG A 267 4.57 3.49 -15.23
C ARG A 267 3.07 3.75 -15.18
N GLY A 268 2.24 2.74 -15.46
CA GLY A 268 0.79 2.83 -15.41
C GLY A 268 0.27 3.28 -14.04
N LEU A 269 0.81 2.70 -12.95
CA LEU A 269 0.44 3.07 -11.58
C LEU A 269 0.76 4.55 -11.27
N ASN A 270 1.95 5.03 -11.67
CA ASN A 270 2.35 6.39 -11.37
C ASN A 270 1.60 7.41 -12.24
N THR A 271 1.37 7.12 -13.53
CA THR A 271 0.59 8.01 -14.44
C THR A 271 -0.89 8.04 -14.06
N SER A 272 -1.49 6.91 -13.65
CA SER A 272 -2.86 6.86 -13.13
C SER A 272 -3.00 7.72 -11.87
N ARG A 273 -2.10 7.56 -10.91
CA ARG A 273 -2.11 8.38 -9.69
C ARG A 273 -1.96 9.86 -9.97
N PHE A 274 -1.03 10.23 -10.86
CA PHE A 274 -0.84 11.62 -11.28
C PHE A 274 -2.11 12.18 -11.92
N ALA A 275 -2.67 11.49 -12.92
CA ALA A 275 -3.86 11.93 -13.64
C ALA A 275 -5.06 12.10 -12.69
N ARG A 276 -5.29 11.10 -11.82
CA ARG A 276 -6.39 11.13 -10.84
C ARG A 276 -6.22 12.29 -9.85
N THR A 277 -5.04 12.44 -9.28
CA THR A 277 -4.79 13.53 -8.32
C THR A 277 -4.91 14.89 -8.96
N LEU A 278 -4.33 15.08 -10.15
CA LEU A 278 -4.42 16.35 -10.87
C LEU A 278 -5.88 16.67 -11.27
N SER A 279 -6.65 15.67 -11.73
CA SER A 279 -8.08 15.81 -12.01
C SER A 279 -8.85 16.27 -10.77
N ILE A 280 -8.61 15.66 -9.61
CA ILE A 280 -9.28 16.02 -8.36
C ILE A 280 -8.89 17.45 -7.92
N CYS A 281 -7.61 17.80 -8.02
CA CYS A 281 -7.13 19.15 -7.67
C CYS A 281 -7.80 20.20 -8.56
N THR A 282 -7.82 20.00 -9.87
CA THR A 282 -8.44 20.96 -10.82
C THR A 282 -9.94 21.08 -10.60
N SER A 283 -10.63 19.99 -10.35
CA SER A 283 -12.08 20.02 -10.05
C SER A 283 -12.41 20.61 -8.68
N SER A 284 -11.43 20.73 -7.80
CA SER A 284 -11.54 21.43 -6.49
C SER A 284 -11.01 22.87 -6.54
N ALA A 285 -10.87 23.45 -7.75
CA ALA A 285 -10.35 24.79 -8.02
C ALA A 285 -8.93 25.05 -7.46
N ILE A 286 -8.14 24.00 -7.23
CA ILE A 286 -6.73 24.12 -6.86
C ILE A 286 -5.94 24.51 -8.12
N PRO A 287 -5.06 25.53 -8.06
CA PRO A 287 -4.23 25.95 -9.19
C PRO A 287 -3.41 24.78 -9.74
N ILE A 288 -3.28 24.69 -11.07
CA ILE A 288 -2.68 23.53 -11.75
C ILE A 288 -1.24 23.23 -11.29
N LEU A 289 -0.44 24.27 -11.02
CA LEU A 289 0.93 24.11 -10.53
C LEU A 289 0.98 23.51 -9.11
N GLU A 290 0.06 23.90 -8.25
CA GLU A 290 -0.10 23.34 -6.92
C GLU A 290 -0.60 21.89 -7.03
N GLY A 291 -1.61 21.66 -7.87
CA GLY A 291 -2.12 20.31 -8.17
C GLY A 291 -1.04 19.37 -8.72
N MET A 292 -0.12 19.84 -9.56
CA MET A 292 1.02 19.04 -10.04
C MET A 292 1.96 18.65 -8.90
N ARG A 293 2.26 19.55 -7.96
CA ARG A 293 3.10 19.26 -6.79
C ARG A 293 2.46 18.21 -5.88
N VAL A 294 1.18 18.40 -5.57
CA VAL A 294 0.39 17.43 -4.80
C VAL A 294 0.36 16.07 -5.51
N ALA A 295 0.18 16.05 -6.84
CA ALA A 295 0.19 14.83 -7.62
C ALA A 295 1.55 14.10 -7.62
N VAL A 296 2.66 14.84 -7.54
CA VAL A 296 4.00 14.25 -7.37
C VAL A 296 4.11 13.50 -6.04
N ASP A 297 3.54 14.01 -4.96
CA ASP A 297 3.70 13.40 -3.64
C ASP A 297 3.01 12.05 -3.49
N VAL A 298 1.91 11.81 -4.20
CA VAL A 298 1.23 10.51 -4.23
C VAL A 298 1.88 9.47 -5.13
N MET A 299 2.85 9.84 -5.97
CA MET A 299 3.59 8.90 -6.80
C MET A 299 4.52 8.02 -5.97
N SER A 300 4.77 6.78 -6.40
CA SER A 300 5.61 5.82 -5.67
C SER A 300 7.06 5.82 -6.15
N ASN A 301 7.29 6.02 -7.46
CA ASN A 301 8.59 5.91 -8.10
C ASN A 301 9.31 7.26 -8.05
N ARG A 302 10.49 7.30 -7.43
CA ARG A 302 11.25 8.55 -7.22
C ARG A 302 11.77 9.17 -8.52
N TYR A 303 12.12 8.34 -9.49
CA TYR A 303 12.56 8.84 -10.80
C TYR A 303 11.41 9.53 -11.52
N VAL A 304 10.21 8.92 -11.51
CA VAL A 304 9.00 9.54 -12.09
C VAL A 304 8.66 10.85 -11.37
N LYS A 305 8.73 10.87 -10.02
CA LYS A 305 8.56 12.11 -9.23
C LYS A 305 9.48 13.23 -9.72
N GLN A 306 10.76 12.94 -9.86
CA GLN A 306 11.76 13.92 -10.29
C GLN A 306 11.46 14.46 -11.69
N GLN A 307 11.09 13.59 -12.64
CA GLN A 307 10.74 14.01 -14.00
C GLN A 307 9.50 14.91 -14.03
N VAL A 308 8.49 14.59 -13.22
CA VAL A 308 7.26 15.40 -13.15
C VAL A 308 7.49 16.72 -12.42
N LEU A 309 8.40 16.79 -11.44
CA LEU A 309 8.82 18.07 -10.85
C LEU A 309 9.47 18.99 -11.88
N VAL A 310 10.35 18.46 -12.73
CA VAL A 310 10.93 19.23 -13.84
C VAL A 310 9.84 19.70 -14.80
N ALA A 311 8.85 18.84 -15.10
CA ALA A 311 7.71 19.24 -15.92
C ALA A 311 6.88 20.37 -15.26
N ALA A 312 6.68 20.32 -13.94
CA ALA A 312 5.99 21.40 -13.20
C ALA A 312 6.75 22.73 -13.25
N ASP A 313 8.08 22.70 -13.17
CA ASP A 313 8.91 23.88 -13.34
C ASP A 313 8.81 24.46 -14.75
N ASN A 314 8.78 23.63 -15.79
CA ASN A 314 8.55 24.07 -17.17
C ASN A 314 7.17 24.74 -17.35
N VAL A 315 6.12 24.17 -16.71
CA VAL A 315 4.77 24.78 -16.72
C VAL A 315 4.78 26.13 -16.00
N ARG A 316 5.50 26.26 -14.89
CA ARG A 316 5.69 27.53 -14.19
C ARG A 316 6.36 28.59 -15.07
N GLU A 317 7.27 28.19 -15.95
CA GLU A 317 7.94 29.06 -16.93
C GLU A 317 7.09 29.37 -18.17
N GLY A 318 5.85 28.86 -18.22
CA GLY A 318 4.88 29.16 -19.28
C GLY A 318 4.76 28.11 -20.38
N ALA A 319 5.38 26.95 -20.23
CA ALA A 319 5.15 25.85 -21.17
C ALA A 319 3.73 25.27 -20.97
N SER A 320 3.11 24.77 -22.07
CA SER A 320 1.84 24.04 -21.93
C SER A 320 2.05 22.75 -21.15
N LEU A 321 1.05 22.34 -20.37
CA LEU A 321 1.06 21.12 -19.57
C LEU A 321 1.36 19.90 -20.45
N ARG A 322 0.71 19.81 -21.62
CA ARG A 322 0.99 18.76 -22.61
C ARG A 322 2.47 18.69 -22.95
N LYS A 323 3.09 19.82 -23.36
CA LYS A 323 4.49 19.86 -23.80
C LYS A 323 5.45 19.47 -22.68
N ALA A 324 5.19 19.96 -21.46
CA ALA A 324 6.01 19.66 -20.29
C ALA A 324 5.95 18.17 -19.92
N LEU A 325 4.78 17.53 -19.94
CA LEU A 325 4.61 16.11 -19.66
C LEU A 325 5.17 15.22 -20.78
N ASP A 326 5.04 15.61 -22.05
CA ASP A 326 5.56 14.87 -23.21
C ASP A 326 7.09 14.72 -23.15
N GLN A 327 7.80 15.75 -22.71
CA GLN A 327 9.25 15.72 -22.55
C GLN A 327 9.73 14.64 -21.57
N THR A 328 8.91 14.26 -20.60
CA THR A 328 9.25 13.20 -19.65
C THR A 328 9.27 11.80 -20.27
N ARG A 329 8.59 11.58 -21.40
CA ARG A 329 8.37 10.29 -22.08
C ARG A 329 7.75 9.21 -21.16
N LEU A 330 7.05 9.62 -20.13
CA LEU A 330 6.43 8.71 -19.15
C LEU A 330 4.94 8.54 -19.41
N PHE A 331 4.28 9.54 -19.96
CA PHE A 331 2.85 9.59 -20.13
C PHE A 331 2.38 9.01 -21.46
N PRO A 332 1.28 8.23 -21.48
CA PRO A 332 0.74 7.68 -22.72
C PRO A 332 0.24 8.78 -23.67
N PRO A 333 0.37 8.57 -25.00
CA PRO A 333 -0.05 9.57 -26.02
C PRO A 333 -1.51 10.01 -25.85
N MET A 334 -2.42 9.06 -25.57
CA MET A 334 -3.84 9.36 -25.40
C MET A 334 -4.10 10.36 -24.26
N MET A 335 -3.43 10.19 -23.13
CA MET A 335 -3.52 11.14 -22.01
C MET A 335 -3.01 12.53 -22.41
N LEU A 336 -1.89 12.62 -23.13
CA LEU A 336 -1.33 13.88 -23.62
C LEU A 336 -2.27 14.57 -24.62
N HIS A 337 -2.97 13.79 -25.47
CA HIS A 337 -3.99 14.34 -26.38
C HIS A 337 -5.20 14.90 -25.62
N MET A 338 -5.70 14.20 -24.62
CA MET A 338 -6.81 14.70 -23.78
C MET A 338 -6.42 16.00 -23.07
N ILE A 339 -5.22 16.05 -22.48
CA ILE A 339 -4.69 17.27 -21.84
C ILE A 339 -4.60 18.41 -22.87
N SER A 340 -4.05 18.16 -24.06
CA SER A 340 -3.95 19.17 -25.10
C SER A 340 -5.31 19.71 -25.54
N SER A 341 -6.29 18.82 -25.69
CA SER A 341 -7.66 19.22 -26.03
C SER A 341 -8.28 20.09 -24.93
N GLY A 342 -8.09 19.69 -23.66
CA GLY A 342 -8.58 20.47 -22.53
C GLY A 342 -7.91 21.83 -22.36
N GLU A 343 -6.59 21.94 -22.64
CA GLU A 343 -5.89 23.23 -22.65
C GLU A 343 -6.41 24.17 -23.74
N GLN A 344 -6.72 23.62 -24.94
CA GLN A 344 -7.21 24.43 -26.07
C GLN A 344 -8.68 24.83 -25.93
N SER A 345 -9.53 23.96 -25.40
CA SER A 345 -10.96 24.23 -25.23
C SER A 345 -11.31 25.00 -23.93
N GLY A 346 -10.38 25.10 -22.99
CA GLY A 346 -10.64 25.60 -21.64
C GLY A 346 -11.35 24.60 -20.72
N GLU A 347 -11.57 23.36 -21.19
CA GLU A 347 -12.24 22.29 -20.45
C GLU A 347 -11.27 21.29 -19.82
N LEU A 348 -10.16 21.80 -19.25
CA LEU A 348 -9.08 20.97 -18.76
C LEU A 348 -9.55 20.01 -17.63
N GLU A 349 -10.44 20.46 -16.76
CA GLU A 349 -11.01 19.64 -15.68
C GLU A 349 -11.70 18.38 -16.22
N SER A 350 -12.62 18.53 -17.17
CA SER A 350 -13.35 17.43 -17.80
C SER A 350 -12.40 16.45 -18.52
N MET A 351 -11.43 16.99 -19.25
CA MET A 351 -10.46 16.17 -19.98
C MET A 351 -9.49 15.43 -19.06
N LEU A 352 -9.05 16.05 -17.95
CA LEU A 352 -8.23 15.38 -16.93
C LEU A 352 -9.00 14.27 -16.23
N THR A 353 -10.28 14.46 -15.95
CA THR A 353 -11.13 13.41 -15.35
C THR A 353 -11.23 12.20 -16.27
N ARG A 354 -11.51 12.42 -17.57
CA ARG A 354 -11.56 11.35 -18.58
C ARG A 354 -10.17 10.69 -18.76
N ALA A 355 -9.10 11.47 -18.73
CA ALA A 355 -7.74 10.93 -18.81
C ALA A 355 -7.42 10.06 -17.60
N ALA A 356 -7.83 10.46 -16.40
CA ALA A 356 -7.67 9.69 -15.18
C ALA A 356 -8.45 8.36 -15.23
N ASP A 357 -9.73 8.38 -15.64
CA ASP A 357 -10.55 7.18 -15.80
C ASP A 357 -9.93 6.20 -16.80
N ASN A 358 -9.46 6.70 -17.92
CA ASN A 358 -8.78 5.89 -18.93
C ASN A 358 -7.47 5.29 -18.39
N GLN A 359 -6.69 6.04 -17.62
CA GLN A 359 -5.45 5.54 -17.02
C GLN A 359 -5.71 4.47 -15.96
N ASP A 360 -6.74 4.65 -15.13
CA ASP A 360 -7.13 3.66 -14.12
C ASP A 360 -7.55 2.34 -14.79
N GLN A 361 -8.37 2.41 -15.86
CA GLN A 361 -8.80 1.24 -16.63
C GLN A 361 -7.62 0.54 -17.33
N ASN A 362 -6.72 1.30 -17.94
CA ASN A 362 -5.51 0.77 -18.59
C ASN A 362 -4.58 0.09 -17.58
N PHE A 363 -4.44 0.66 -16.39
CA PHE A 363 -3.66 0.07 -15.32
C PHE A 363 -4.30 -1.24 -14.84
N GLU A 364 -5.61 -1.27 -14.55
CA GLU A 364 -6.34 -2.50 -14.17
C GLU A 364 -6.18 -3.58 -15.25
N SER A 365 -6.39 -3.23 -16.51
CA SER A 365 -6.23 -4.16 -17.65
C SER A 365 -4.82 -4.74 -17.71
N THR A 366 -3.79 -3.90 -17.59
CA THR A 366 -2.39 -4.33 -17.61
C THR A 366 -2.07 -5.31 -16.48
N VAL A 367 -2.57 -5.03 -15.28
CA VAL A 367 -2.39 -5.93 -14.12
C VAL A 367 -3.12 -7.25 -14.33
N ASN A 368 -4.36 -7.23 -14.82
CA ASN A 368 -5.14 -8.44 -15.09
C ASN A 368 -4.50 -9.31 -16.16
N ILE A 369 -3.96 -8.73 -17.24
CA ILE A 369 -3.22 -9.45 -18.28
C ILE A 369 -1.96 -10.07 -17.67
N ALA A 370 -1.19 -9.33 -16.88
CA ALA A 370 0.02 -9.84 -16.25
C ALA A 370 -0.25 -11.04 -15.34
N LEU A 371 -1.30 -10.97 -14.52
CA LEU A 371 -1.72 -12.07 -13.64
C LEU A 371 -2.31 -13.24 -14.44
N GLY A 372 -3.06 -12.96 -15.50
CA GLY A 372 -3.63 -13.96 -16.39
C GLY A 372 -2.58 -14.80 -17.10
N ILE A 373 -1.44 -14.21 -17.48
CA ILE A 373 -0.31 -14.92 -18.10
C ILE A 373 0.51 -15.64 -17.03
N PHE A 374 0.69 -15.05 -15.86
CA PHE A 374 1.51 -15.63 -14.79
C PHE A 374 1.03 -17.02 -14.36
N THR A 375 -0.27 -17.20 -14.22
CA THR A 375 -0.88 -18.46 -13.75
C THR A 375 -0.62 -19.64 -14.69
N PRO A 376 -0.92 -19.59 -16.01
CA PRO A 376 -0.60 -20.69 -16.92
C PRO A 376 0.89 -21.00 -17.01
N VAL A 377 1.73 -19.96 -17.00
CA VAL A 377 3.20 -20.15 -17.04
C VAL A 377 3.68 -20.89 -15.79
N LEU A 378 3.17 -20.53 -14.62
CA LEU A 378 3.54 -21.18 -13.38
C LEU A 378 3.08 -22.65 -13.36
N ILE A 379 1.85 -22.96 -13.83
CA ILE A 379 1.32 -24.32 -13.92
C ILE A 379 2.17 -25.15 -14.90
N ALA A 380 2.49 -24.60 -16.08
CA ALA A 380 3.32 -25.30 -17.07
C ALA A 380 4.73 -25.58 -16.53
N LEU A 381 5.33 -24.63 -15.81
CA LEU A 381 6.64 -24.80 -15.18
C LEU A 381 6.60 -25.90 -14.12
N MET A 382 5.55 -25.92 -13.28
CA MET A 382 5.36 -26.93 -12.26
C MET A 382 5.15 -28.33 -12.86
N ALA A 383 4.29 -28.43 -13.88
CA ALA A 383 4.06 -29.69 -14.57
C ALA A 383 5.36 -30.21 -15.21
N GLY A 384 6.12 -29.35 -15.86
CA GLY A 384 7.44 -29.70 -16.42
C GLY A 384 8.44 -30.16 -15.36
N LEU A 385 8.48 -29.48 -14.21
CA LEU A 385 9.37 -29.86 -13.11
C LEU A 385 9.00 -31.22 -12.50
N VAL A 386 7.70 -31.43 -12.24
CA VAL A 386 7.22 -32.73 -11.72
C VAL A 386 7.48 -33.85 -12.73
N LEU A 387 7.21 -33.62 -14.01
CA LEU A 387 7.52 -34.59 -15.07
C LEU A 387 9.02 -34.93 -15.11
N PHE A 388 9.89 -33.91 -15.00
CA PHE A 388 11.33 -34.12 -14.94
C PHE A 388 11.74 -34.98 -13.75
N ILE A 389 11.19 -34.70 -12.54
CA ILE A 389 11.47 -35.53 -11.35
C ILE A 389 11.04 -36.99 -11.57
N VAL A 390 9.83 -37.20 -12.09
CA VAL A 390 9.30 -38.56 -12.36
C VAL A 390 10.17 -39.29 -13.38
N MET A 391 10.51 -38.67 -14.49
CA MET A 391 11.37 -39.27 -15.51
C MET A 391 12.76 -39.59 -14.98
N ALA A 392 13.38 -38.67 -14.24
CA ALA A 392 14.71 -38.87 -13.65
C ALA A 392 14.75 -39.95 -12.55
N THR A 393 13.62 -40.25 -11.92
CA THR A 393 13.50 -41.35 -10.93
C THR A 393 13.13 -42.70 -11.57
N LEU A 394 12.33 -42.69 -12.65
CA LEU A 394 11.91 -43.91 -13.32
C LEU A 394 12.97 -44.49 -14.29
N MET A 395 13.78 -43.64 -14.91
CA MET A 395 14.76 -44.04 -15.92
C MET A 395 15.76 -45.07 -15.39
N PRO A 396 16.39 -44.91 -14.21
CA PRO A 396 17.27 -45.95 -13.65
C PRO A 396 16.54 -47.28 -13.38
N MET A 397 15.27 -47.21 -12.95
CA MET A 397 14.48 -48.46 -12.69
C MET A 397 14.20 -49.24 -13.98
N LEU A 398 13.94 -48.53 -15.08
CA LEU A 398 13.73 -49.16 -16.40
C LEU A 398 15.03 -49.78 -16.94
N GLU A 399 16.18 -49.14 -16.77
CA GLU A 399 17.48 -49.66 -17.14
C GLU A 399 17.82 -50.95 -16.35
N MET A 400 17.53 -50.93 -15.05
CA MET A 400 17.70 -52.13 -14.20
C MET A 400 16.84 -53.31 -14.69
N ASN A 401 15.57 -53.07 -15.03
CA ASN A 401 14.67 -54.09 -15.48
C ASN A 401 15.13 -54.72 -16.81
N ASN A 402 15.69 -53.90 -17.71
CA ASN A 402 16.26 -54.39 -18.97
C ASN A 402 17.53 -55.23 -18.76
N LEU A 403 18.36 -54.94 -17.76
CA LEU A 403 19.55 -55.69 -17.41
C LEU A 403 19.25 -57.02 -16.72
N MET A 404 18.11 -57.12 -16.01
CA MET A 404 17.67 -58.37 -15.35
C MET A 404 16.86 -59.29 -16.28
N SER A 405 16.38 -58.79 -17.41
CA SER A 405 15.57 -59.53 -18.37
C SER A 405 16.35 -59.98 -19.62
N GLY A 406 17.63 -59.62 -19.77
CA GLY A 406 18.55 -60.07 -20.80
C GLY A 406 19.61 -60.98 -20.23
#